data_ef5b80401738904088d7691ffbc852e8
#
_entry.id   ef5b80401738904088d7691ffbc852e8
#
_cell.length_a   1.000
_cell.length_b   1.000
_cell.length_c   1.000
_cell.angle_alpha   90.00
_cell.angle_beta   90.00
_cell.angle_gamma   90.00
#
_symmetry.space_group_name_H-M   'P 1'
#
loop_
_entity.id
_entity.type
_entity.pdbx_description
1 polymer ?
#
loop_
_entity_poly.entity_id
_entity_poly.type
_entity_poly.pdbx_seq_one_letter_code
_entity_poly.pdbx_strand_id
1 'polypeptide(L)'
;MLAVVLAFGLYLTLGATTQVLNPAFGVWFTEVFLFLGLAWVMLRRAGFRPATYTGLTPFEGKPALFGFLLGVANFFAVVVPIQFLAQRLAPPWLRELFDASRLFEGQTSFELALLLGGVSVAAPLCEEFFFRGLVQRAMTPPAPASPWRALIITSVVFSAFHLDPVGFLARVELGLLFGWLLLRTGSLWPSIAAHAANNIVSSVLFLIATHSSAAKDTGTDDVTDWRAVLGLALVGWTVLLGLRAASRHVPAVWGRGTPPDDEAARATKPVPLFAVQLLPWVVAATLSVGALALLDGRGVSLSVYDVQHPVPPLSKDAPPGFQAERKALQQLRKAVRKGEMPMELYEEERVRQAEAHAPASKGEPR
;
A
#
# COMPACT_ATOMS: atom_id res chain seq x y z
N MET A 1 -12.83 15.20 -7.07
CA MET A 1 -13.10 14.05 -7.96
C MET A 1 -12.12 13.94 -9.14
N LEU A 2 -11.83 15.02 -9.89
CA LEU A 2 -10.86 14.95 -11.00
C LEU A 2 -9.49 14.38 -10.58
N ALA A 3 -8.95 14.81 -9.43
CA ALA A 3 -7.69 14.28 -8.90
C ALA A 3 -7.72 12.75 -8.71
N VAL A 4 -8.84 12.22 -8.19
CA VAL A 4 -9.03 10.78 -7.97
C VAL A 4 -9.03 10.02 -9.30
N VAL A 5 -9.79 10.52 -10.29
CA VAL A 5 -9.86 9.90 -11.62
C VAL A 5 -8.50 9.89 -12.32
N LEU A 6 -7.78 11.02 -12.28
CA LEU A 6 -6.45 11.12 -12.87
C LEU A 6 -5.43 10.22 -12.15
N ALA A 7 -5.42 10.23 -10.82
CA ALA A 7 -4.54 9.36 -10.03
C ALA A 7 -4.82 7.89 -10.31
N PHE A 8 -6.09 7.48 -10.36
CA PHE A 8 -6.47 6.11 -10.64
C PHE A 8 -6.08 5.67 -12.04
N GLY A 9 -6.32 6.50 -13.06
CA GLY A 9 -5.89 6.22 -14.42
C GLY A 9 -4.37 6.09 -14.56
N LEU A 10 -3.61 6.99 -13.95
CA LEU A 10 -2.14 6.93 -13.93
C LEU A 10 -1.63 5.72 -13.12
N TYR A 11 -2.29 5.39 -12.02
CA TYR A 11 -1.96 4.21 -11.23
C TYR A 11 -2.14 2.92 -12.04
N LEU A 12 -3.29 2.73 -12.71
CA LEU A 12 -3.55 1.54 -13.51
C LEU A 12 -2.60 1.40 -14.72
N THR A 13 -2.13 2.50 -15.27
CA THR A 13 -1.25 2.50 -16.45
C THR A 13 0.22 2.49 -16.06
N LEU A 14 0.72 3.54 -15.42
CA LEU A 14 2.13 3.70 -15.09
C LEU A 14 2.50 3.02 -13.77
N GLY A 15 1.69 3.18 -12.73
CA GLY A 15 1.96 2.64 -11.40
C GLY A 15 1.97 1.11 -11.41
N ALA A 16 0.91 0.48 -11.89
CA ALA A 16 0.82 -0.98 -11.95
C ALA A 16 1.91 -1.58 -12.84
N THR A 17 2.18 -0.98 -14.01
CA THR A 17 3.25 -1.43 -14.90
C THR A 17 4.62 -1.39 -14.21
N THR A 18 4.96 -0.29 -13.54
CA THR A 18 6.25 -0.17 -12.84
C THR A 18 6.35 -1.15 -11.66
N GLN A 19 5.26 -1.39 -10.93
CA GLN A 19 5.24 -2.36 -9.83
C GLN A 19 5.39 -3.81 -10.30
N VAL A 20 4.81 -4.15 -11.47
CA VAL A 20 4.99 -5.48 -12.07
C VAL A 20 6.43 -5.68 -12.55
N LEU A 21 7.04 -4.67 -13.16
CA LEU A 21 8.42 -4.74 -13.64
C LEU A 21 9.42 -4.83 -12.48
N ASN A 22 9.29 -3.99 -11.48
CA ASN A 22 10.11 -4.00 -10.26
C ASN A 22 9.29 -3.46 -9.09
N PRO A 23 8.85 -4.32 -8.14
CA PRO A 23 8.00 -3.89 -7.04
C PRO A 23 8.59 -2.76 -6.18
N ALA A 24 9.88 -2.83 -5.84
CA ALA A 24 10.54 -1.82 -5.02
C ALA A 24 10.55 -0.45 -5.70
N PHE A 25 10.99 -0.40 -6.96
CA PHE A 25 10.96 0.83 -7.74
C PHE A 25 9.51 1.32 -7.96
N GLY A 26 8.61 0.41 -8.33
CA GLY A 26 7.22 0.74 -8.66
C GLY A 26 6.46 1.35 -7.48
N VAL A 27 6.70 0.88 -6.25
CA VAL A 27 6.13 1.50 -5.04
C VAL A 27 6.63 2.93 -4.91
N TRP A 28 7.93 3.19 -4.91
CA TRP A 28 8.48 4.55 -4.82
C TRP A 28 8.00 5.46 -5.94
N PHE A 29 7.93 4.95 -7.16
CA PHE A 29 7.42 5.69 -8.31
C PHE A 29 5.95 6.09 -8.12
N THR A 30 5.11 5.15 -7.72
CA THR A 30 3.69 5.40 -7.47
C THR A 30 3.50 6.44 -6.37
N GLU A 31 4.20 6.27 -5.25
CA GLU A 31 4.05 7.15 -4.10
C GLU A 31 4.51 8.58 -4.42
N VAL A 32 5.74 8.72 -4.90
CA VAL A 32 6.35 10.05 -5.07
C VAL A 32 5.78 10.78 -6.29
N PHE A 33 5.64 10.10 -7.43
CA PHE A 33 5.21 10.77 -8.66
C PHE A 33 3.70 10.80 -8.82
N LEU A 34 2.99 9.70 -8.55
CA LEU A 34 1.56 9.66 -8.82
C LEU A 34 0.74 10.25 -7.66
N PHE A 35 1.05 9.94 -6.40
CA PHE A 35 0.27 10.52 -5.30
C PHE A 35 0.79 11.89 -4.87
N LEU A 36 2.01 11.96 -4.36
CA LEU A 36 2.55 13.23 -3.86
C LEU A 36 2.69 14.27 -4.98
N GLY A 37 3.29 13.87 -6.10
CA GLY A 37 3.56 14.78 -7.22
C GLY A 37 2.30 15.34 -7.85
N LEU A 38 1.31 14.48 -8.14
CA LEU A 38 0.04 14.94 -8.70
C LEU A 38 -0.69 15.89 -7.75
N ALA A 39 -0.78 15.53 -6.45
CA ALA A 39 -1.40 16.39 -5.46
C ALA A 39 -0.68 17.74 -5.34
N TRP A 40 0.64 17.73 -5.32
CA TRP A 40 1.45 18.94 -5.27
C TRP A 40 1.20 19.86 -6.46
N VAL A 41 1.26 19.31 -7.67
CA VAL A 41 1.01 20.06 -8.91
C VAL A 41 -0.40 20.62 -8.93
N MET A 42 -1.42 19.84 -8.60
CA MET A 42 -2.82 20.30 -8.60
C MET A 42 -3.05 21.44 -7.61
N LEU A 43 -2.51 21.36 -6.39
CA LEU A 43 -2.63 22.41 -5.39
C LEU A 43 -1.92 23.70 -5.81
N ARG A 44 -0.68 23.58 -6.30
CA ARG A 44 0.06 24.75 -6.82
C ARG A 44 -0.68 25.47 -7.93
N ARG A 45 -1.34 24.72 -8.77
CA ARG A 45 -2.13 25.25 -9.90
C ARG A 45 -3.43 25.90 -9.46
N ALA A 46 -4.05 25.35 -8.41
CA ALA A 46 -5.22 25.99 -7.80
C ALA A 46 -4.85 27.26 -6.99
N GLY A 47 -3.55 27.61 -6.92
CA GLY A 47 -3.07 28.79 -6.20
C GLY A 47 -2.85 28.55 -4.71
N PHE A 48 -2.77 27.29 -4.27
CA PHE A 48 -2.53 26.97 -2.86
C PHE A 48 -1.06 26.69 -2.57
N ARG A 49 -0.68 26.85 -1.29
CA ARG A 49 0.57 26.34 -0.72
C ARG A 49 0.34 24.89 -0.29
N PRO A 50 0.94 23.88 -0.96
CA PRO A 50 0.58 22.48 -0.73
C PRO A 50 0.65 22.06 0.73
N ALA A 51 1.76 22.34 1.42
CA ALA A 51 1.94 21.96 2.83
C ALA A 51 0.88 22.61 3.75
N THR A 52 0.60 23.88 3.58
CA THR A 52 -0.41 24.59 4.39
C THR A 52 -1.82 24.07 4.08
N TYR A 53 -2.13 23.91 2.80
CA TYR A 53 -3.44 23.41 2.39
C TYR A 53 -3.72 22.00 2.92
N THR A 54 -2.78 21.09 2.84
CA THR A 54 -2.97 19.69 3.25
C THR A 54 -2.93 19.47 4.75
N GLY A 55 -2.54 20.47 5.55
CA GLY A 55 -2.33 20.29 6.98
C GLY A 55 -0.99 19.65 7.32
N LEU A 56 -0.02 19.66 6.39
CA LEU A 56 1.36 19.31 6.68
C LEU A 56 2.03 20.49 7.41
N THR A 57 1.56 20.71 8.63
CA THR A 57 2.03 21.76 9.54
C THR A 57 3.45 21.47 10.06
N PRO A 58 4.12 22.39 10.77
CA PRO A 58 5.32 22.04 11.49
C PRO A 58 5.12 20.80 12.38
N PHE A 59 6.12 19.94 12.42
CA PHE A 59 6.03 18.67 13.13
C PHE A 59 5.85 18.88 14.64
N GLU A 60 4.83 18.24 15.20
CA GLU A 60 4.55 18.19 16.62
C GLU A 60 4.64 16.76 17.14
N GLY A 61 5.64 16.47 17.99
CA GLY A 61 5.92 15.11 18.42
C GLY A 61 4.80 14.45 19.22
N LYS A 62 4.07 15.18 20.07
CA LYS A 62 2.98 14.61 20.89
C LYS A 62 1.80 14.11 20.06
N PRO A 63 1.22 14.90 19.13
CA PRO A 63 0.17 14.42 18.24
C PRO A 63 0.63 13.28 17.33
N ALA A 64 1.86 13.35 16.81
CA ALA A 64 2.42 12.28 15.97
C ALA A 64 2.59 10.97 16.75
N LEU A 65 3.16 11.02 17.96
CA LEU A 65 3.29 9.87 18.85
C LEU A 65 1.92 9.27 19.21
N PHE A 66 0.95 10.12 19.50
CA PHE A 66 -0.42 9.68 19.75
C PHE A 66 -0.98 8.93 18.53
N GLY A 67 -0.82 9.47 17.31
CA GLY A 67 -1.21 8.81 16.08
C GLY A 67 -0.52 7.45 15.90
N PHE A 68 0.80 7.40 16.12
CA PHE A 68 1.58 6.17 16.03
C PHE A 68 1.07 5.07 16.98
N LEU A 69 0.93 5.40 18.26
CA LEU A 69 0.43 4.46 19.27
C LEU A 69 -1.00 4.01 18.98
N LEU A 70 -1.83 4.92 18.48
CA LEU A 70 -3.18 4.61 18.07
C LEU A 70 -3.19 3.65 16.86
N GLY A 71 -2.30 3.85 15.89
CA GLY A 71 -2.12 2.95 14.75
C GLY A 71 -1.70 1.54 15.17
N VAL A 72 -0.71 1.42 16.07
CA VAL A 72 -0.30 0.12 16.62
C VAL A 72 -1.46 -0.57 17.35
N ALA A 73 -2.14 0.14 18.24
CA ALA A 73 -3.24 -0.43 19.00
C ALA A 73 -4.41 -0.85 18.09
N ASN A 74 -4.74 -0.02 17.10
CA ASN A 74 -5.78 -0.29 16.11
C ASN A 74 -5.46 -1.50 15.25
N PHE A 75 -4.19 -1.68 14.88
CA PHE A 75 -3.76 -2.84 14.12
C PHE A 75 -4.20 -4.15 14.80
N PHE A 76 -3.91 -4.30 16.08
CA PHE A 76 -4.28 -5.51 16.81
C PHE A 76 -5.77 -5.54 17.19
N ALA A 77 -6.34 -4.40 17.57
CA ALA A 77 -7.74 -4.32 18.05
C ALA A 77 -8.77 -4.51 16.94
N VAL A 78 -8.48 -4.04 15.72
CA VAL A 78 -9.49 -3.92 14.66
C VAL A 78 -9.02 -4.55 13.35
N VAL A 79 -7.83 -4.17 12.86
CA VAL A 79 -7.34 -4.62 11.55
C VAL A 79 -7.15 -6.13 11.52
N VAL A 80 -6.43 -6.71 12.50
CA VAL A 80 -6.17 -8.15 12.58
C VAL A 80 -7.48 -8.96 12.64
N PRO A 81 -8.46 -8.65 13.50
CA PRO A 81 -9.76 -9.34 13.50
C PRO A 81 -10.53 -9.25 12.17
N ILE A 82 -10.57 -8.07 11.55
CA ILE A 82 -11.25 -7.89 10.25
C ILE A 82 -10.54 -8.72 9.17
N GLN A 83 -9.20 -8.66 9.12
CA GLN A 83 -8.41 -9.39 8.14
C GLN A 83 -8.53 -10.91 8.34
N PHE A 84 -8.51 -11.38 9.60
CA PHE A 84 -8.73 -12.77 9.93
C PHE A 84 -10.10 -13.26 9.40
N LEU A 85 -11.15 -12.51 9.65
CA LEU A 85 -12.49 -12.86 9.17
C LEU A 85 -12.56 -12.83 7.63
N ALA A 86 -12.01 -11.80 7.00
CA ALA A 86 -11.97 -11.67 5.55
C ALA A 86 -11.23 -12.86 4.90
N GLN A 87 -10.09 -13.26 5.46
CA GLN A 87 -9.33 -14.42 5.00
C GLN A 87 -10.10 -15.74 5.16
N ARG A 88 -10.93 -15.87 6.19
CA ARG A 88 -11.77 -17.05 6.40
C ARG A 88 -12.96 -17.12 5.44
N LEU A 89 -13.53 -15.99 5.10
CA LEU A 89 -14.71 -15.90 4.23
C LEU A 89 -14.33 -15.91 2.75
N ALA A 90 -13.15 -15.43 2.40
CA ALA A 90 -12.71 -15.39 1.01
C ALA A 90 -12.42 -16.80 0.47
N PRO A 91 -12.86 -17.11 -0.76
CA PRO A 91 -12.53 -18.40 -1.39
C PRO A 91 -11.01 -18.51 -1.63
N PRO A 92 -10.46 -19.75 -1.66
CA PRO A 92 -9.02 -19.98 -1.79
C PRO A 92 -8.38 -19.25 -2.97
N TRP A 93 -8.97 -19.32 -4.15
CA TRP A 93 -8.45 -18.66 -5.35
C TRP A 93 -8.30 -17.14 -5.19
N LEU A 94 -9.22 -16.51 -4.44
CA LEU A 94 -9.18 -15.06 -4.21
C LEU A 94 -8.05 -14.70 -3.23
N ARG A 95 -7.86 -15.50 -2.18
CA ARG A 95 -6.76 -15.33 -1.23
C ARG A 95 -5.40 -15.46 -1.91
N GLU A 96 -5.27 -16.46 -2.78
CA GLU A 96 -4.05 -16.68 -3.55
C GLU A 96 -3.76 -15.56 -4.54
N LEU A 97 -4.80 -15.03 -5.20
CA LEU A 97 -4.65 -13.92 -6.16
C LEU A 97 -4.14 -12.64 -5.48
N PHE A 98 -4.63 -12.35 -4.26
CA PHE A 98 -4.32 -11.15 -3.50
C PHE A 98 -3.36 -11.41 -2.33
N ASP A 99 -2.51 -12.42 -2.44
CA ASP A 99 -1.49 -12.69 -1.43
C ASP A 99 -0.37 -11.63 -1.53
N ALA A 100 -0.37 -10.71 -0.57
CA ALA A 100 0.60 -9.63 -0.49
C ALA A 100 2.05 -10.13 -0.28
N SER A 101 2.25 -11.37 0.19
CA SER A 101 3.59 -11.94 0.36
C SER A 101 4.37 -12.02 -0.95
N ARG A 102 3.65 -12.16 -2.07
CA ARG A 102 4.25 -12.21 -3.42
C ARG A 102 5.02 -10.94 -3.80
N LEU A 103 4.64 -9.80 -3.24
CA LEU A 103 5.34 -8.54 -3.46
C LEU A 103 6.79 -8.59 -2.95
N PHE A 104 7.04 -9.38 -1.92
CA PHE A 104 8.33 -9.52 -1.26
C PHE A 104 9.15 -10.71 -1.79
N GLU A 105 8.54 -11.57 -2.59
CA GLU A 105 9.22 -12.73 -3.16
C GLU A 105 10.24 -12.33 -4.23
N GLY A 106 11.34 -13.04 -4.27
CA GLY A 106 12.33 -12.82 -5.32
C GLY A 106 13.19 -11.57 -5.18
N GLN A 107 12.98 -10.71 -4.18
CA GLN A 107 13.75 -9.48 -3.97
C GLN A 107 15.17 -9.76 -3.46
N THR A 108 16.13 -8.97 -3.91
CA THR A 108 17.45 -8.90 -3.27
C THR A 108 17.32 -8.23 -1.90
N SER A 109 18.33 -8.36 -1.01
CA SER A 109 18.28 -7.69 0.31
C SER A 109 18.13 -6.16 0.19
N PHE A 110 18.75 -5.56 -0.82
CA PHE A 110 18.64 -4.12 -1.07
C PHE A 110 17.22 -3.73 -1.54
N GLU A 111 16.65 -4.48 -2.47
CA GLU A 111 15.29 -4.23 -2.96
C GLU A 111 14.25 -4.45 -1.86
N LEU A 112 14.45 -5.49 -1.03
CA LEU A 112 13.60 -5.71 0.13
C LEU A 112 13.64 -4.51 1.09
N ALA A 113 14.83 -3.97 1.38
CA ALA A 113 14.98 -2.79 2.21
C ALA A 113 14.30 -1.55 1.57
N LEU A 114 14.46 -1.35 0.26
CA LEU A 114 13.77 -0.28 -0.47
C LEU A 114 12.25 -0.46 -0.45
N LEU A 115 11.77 -1.67 -0.67
CA LEU A 115 10.33 -1.98 -0.64
C LEU A 115 9.73 -1.72 0.74
N LEU A 116 10.38 -2.22 1.80
CA LEU A 116 9.96 -1.97 3.17
C LEU A 116 9.99 -0.47 3.53
N GLY A 117 11.02 0.25 3.09
CA GLY A 117 11.07 1.72 3.23
C GLY A 117 9.97 2.42 2.46
N GLY A 118 9.66 1.96 1.24
CA GLY A 118 8.56 2.46 0.43
C GLY A 118 7.21 2.28 1.12
N VAL A 119 6.91 1.06 1.55
CA VAL A 119 5.64 0.71 2.22
C VAL A 119 5.50 1.38 3.59
N SER A 120 6.59 1.45 4.38
CA SER A 120 6.53 1.91 5.78
C SER A 120 6.69 3.42 5.94
N VAL A 121 7.27 4.12 4.96
CA VAL A 121 7.57 5.56 5.05
C VAL A 121 7.00 6.34 3.87
N ALA A 122 7.32 5.96 2.64
CA ALA A 122 6.89 6.72 1.47
C ALA A 122 5.38 6.65 1.27
N ALA A 123 4.78 5.46 1.33
CA ALA A 123 3.34 5.28 1.18
C ALA A 123 2.55 6.06 2.24
N PRO A 124 2.82 5.95 3.56
CA PRO A 124 2.13 6.76 4.55
C PRO A 124 2.22 8.27 4.31
N LEU A 125 3.38 8.76 3.92
CA LEU A 125 3.56 10.19 3.65
C LEU A 125 2.77 10.65 2.41
N CYS A 126 2.94 9.94 1.31
CA CYS A 126 2.43 10.36 0.00
C CYS A 126 0.92 10.11 -0.12
N GLU A 127 0.44 8.97 0.37
CA GLU A 127 -0.98 8.63 0.36
C GLU A 127 -1.78 9.53 1.32
N GLU A 128 -1.27 9.81 2.53
CA GLU A 128 -1.98 10.72 3.43
C GLU A 128 -2.01 12.15 2.85
N PHE A 129 -0.93 12.58 2.22
CA PHE A 129 -0.90 13.87 1.53
C PHE A 129 -1.96 13.94 0.41
N PHE A 130 -2.12 12.88 -0.38
CA PHE A 130 -3.09 12.81 -1.46
C PHE A 130 -4.52 12.62 -0.93
N PHE A 131 -4.78 11.54 -0.18
CA PHE A 131 -6.15 11.19 0.20
C PHE A 131 -6.70 12.11 1.29
N ARG A 132 -5.95 12.41 2.34
CA ARG A 132 -6.42 13.24 3.45
C ARG A 132 -6.16 14.73 3.18
N GLY A 133 -4.96 15.04 2.74
CA GLY A 133 -4.55 16.42 2.49
C GLY A 133 -5.26 17.05 1.29
N LEU A 134 -5.42 16.35 0.18
CA LEU A 134 -6.09 16.88 -1.02
C LEU A 134 -7.55 16.45 -1.11
N VAL A 135 -7.82 15.14 -1.19
CA VAL A 135 -9.17 14.63 -1.54
C VAL A 135 -10.17 14.86 -0.42
N GLN A 136 -9.89 14.37 0.78
CA GLN A 136 -10.80 14.52 1.94
C GLN A 136 -11.04 15.99 2.22
N ARG A 137 -9.98 16.80 2.27
CA ARG A 137 -10.11 18.23 2.53
C ARG A 137 -10.96 18.95 1.48
N ALA A 138 -10.72 18.69 0.20
CA ALA A 138 -11.51 19.30 -0.89
C ALA A 138 -12.99 18.89 -0.86
N MET A 139 -13.32 17.76 -0.24
CA MET A 139 -14.69 17.27 -0.06
C MET A 139 -15.32 17.68 1.27
N THR A 140 -14.52 18.12 2.24
CA THR A 140 -15.01 18.54 3.56
C THR A 140 -15.74 19.87 3.44
N PRO A 141 -17.04 19.90 3.74
CA PRO A 141 -17.79 21.16 3.65
C PRO A 141 -17.37 22.11 4.77
N PRO A 142 -17.58 23.43 4.57
CA PRO A 142 -17.35 24.40 5.63
C PRO A 142 -18.33 24.17 6.81
N ALA A 143 -17.88 24.54 8.02
CA ALA A 143 -18.74 24.50 9.18
C ALA A 143 -20.02 25.37 8.98
N PRO A 144 -21.17 24.97 9.53
CA PRO A 144 -21.39 23.89 10.49
C PRO A 144 -21.70 22.51 9.89
N ALA A 145 -21.54 22.34 8.59
CA ALA A 145 -21.86 21.06 7.94
C ALA A 145 -20.92 19.93 8.39
N SER A 146 -21.45 18.69 8.40
CA SER A 146 -20.74 17.52 8.91
C SER A 146 -19.67 17.03 7.94
N PRO A 147 -18.44 16.72 8.41
CA PRO A 147 -17.38 16.18 7.57
C PRO A 147 -17.49 14.67 7.31
N TRP A 148 -18.44 13.97 7.92
CA TRP A 148 -18.52 12.50 7.87
C TRP A 148 -18.64 11.93 6.46
N ARG A 149 -19.39 12.62 5.60
CA ARG A 149 -19.54 12.20 4.20
C ARG A 149 -18.19 12.21 3.46
N ALA A 150 -17.41 13.27 3.62
CA ALA A 150 -16.08 13.38 3.02
C ALA A 150 -15.15 12.27 3.57
N LEU A 151 -15.17 12.04 4.88
CA LEU A 151 -14.39 11.02 5.55
C LEU A 151 -14.72 9.62 5.00
N ILE A 152 -16.00 9.24 4.96
CA ILE A 152 -16.42 7.90 4.51
C ILE A 152 -16.06 7.69 3.03
N ILE A 153 -16.41 8.64 2.16
CA ILE A 153 -16.13 8.51 0.72
C ILE A 153 -14.62 8.38 0.48
N THR A 154 -13.80 9.22 1.13
CA THR A 154 -12.35 9.16 0.95
C THR A 154 -11.77 7.85 1.47
N SER A 155 -12.30 7.28 2.54
CA SER A 155 -11.87 6.00 3.09
C SER A 155 -12.19 4.84 2.15
N VAL A 156 -13.38 4.85 1.54
CA VAL A 156 -13.77 3.85 0.52
C VAL A 156 -12.88 3.98 -0.72
N VAL A 157 -12.66 5.21 -1.20
CA VAL A 157 -11.78 5.47 -2.36
C VAL A 157 -10.35 5.03 -2.06
N PHE A 158 -9.81 5.36 -0.89
CA PHE A 158 -8.49 4.91 -0.44
C PHE A 158 -8.34 3.39 -0.51
N SER A 159 -9.31 2.66 0.03
CA SER A 159 -9.29 1.19 -0.03
C SER A 159 -9.41 0.66 -1.46
N ALA A 160 -10.25 1.28 -2.30
CA ALA A 160 -10.45 0.87 -3.67
C ALA A 160 -9.19 0.98 -4.55
N PHE A 161 -8.29 1.93 -4.26
CA PHE A 161 -7.02 2.06 -4.96
C PHE A 161 -6.08 0.85 -4.80
N HIS A 162 -6.24 0.06 -3.76
CA HIS A 162 -5.43 -1.15 -3.55
C HIS A 162 -5.91 -2.34 -4.40
N LEU A 163 -7.07 -2.25 -5.05
CA LEU A 163 -7.64 -3.28 -5.93
C LEU A 163 -7.76 -4.67 -5.28
N ASP A 164 -7.66 -4.77 -3.97
CA ASP A 164 -7.71 -6.02 -3.21
C ASP A 164 -9.01 -6.14 -2.41
N PRO A 165 -9.94 -6.99 -2.85
CA PRO A 165 -11.23 -7.17 -2.17
C PRO A 165 -11.12 -7.86 -0.82
N VAL A 166 -10.08 -8.68 -0.56
CA VAL A 166 -9.89 -9.38 0.71
C VAL A 166 -9.52 -8.41 1.82
N GLY A 167 -8.61 -7.47 1.53
CA GLY A 167 -8.22 -6.45 2.49
C GLY A 167 -9.11 -5.21 2.49
N PHE A 168 -10.16 -5.16 1.67
CA PHE A 168 -10.95 -3.95 1.44
C PHE A 168 -11.52 -3.33 2.72
N LEU A 169 -12.20 -4.13 3.55
CA LEU A 169 -12.85 -3.62 4.77
C LEU A 169 -11.83 -3.14 5.81
N ALA A 170 -10.73 -3.84 5.97
CA ALA A 170 -9.65 -3.42 6.86
C ALA A 170 -9.06 -2.08 6.43
N ARG A 171 -8.86 -1.87 5.13
CA ARG A 171 -8.37 -0.59 4.60
C ARG A 171 -9.39 0.54 4.65
N VAL A 172 -10.68 0.26 4.50
CA VAL A 172 -11.74 1.27 4.76
C VAL A 172 -11.69 1.74 6.20
N GLU A 173 -11.56 0.81 7.16
CA GLU A 173 -11.43 1.13 8.58
C GLU A 173 -10.18 1.99 8.84
N LEU A 174 -9.01 1.59 8.32
CA LEU A 174 -7.80 2.41 8.40
C LEU A 174 -8.02 3.79 7.78
N GLY A 175 -8.71 3.85 6.66
CA GLY A 175 -9.10 5.09 6.02
C GLY A 175 -9.90 6.02 6.94
N LEU A 176 -10.85 5.47 7.67
CA LEU A 176 -11.66 6.19 8.66
C LEU A 176 -10.79 6.70 9.82
N LEU A 177 -9.91 5.85 10.35
CA LEU A 177 -8.99 6.22 11.42
C LEU A 177 -8.09 7.39 11.03
N PHE A 178 -7.40 7.28 9.89
CA PHE A 178 -6.46 8.30 9.44
C PHE A 178 -7.17 9.62 9.13
N GLY A 179 -8.31 9.56 8.43
CA GLY A 179 -9.10 10.74 8.13
C GLY A 179 -9.71 11.39 9.37
N TRP A 180 -10.09 10.60 10.38
CA TRP A 180 -10.54 11.11 11.67
C TRP A 180 -9.41 11.82 12.42
N LEU A 181 -8.17 11.29 12.39
CA LEU A 181 -7.01 11.93 13.00
C LEU A 181 -6.77 13.32 12.40
N LEU A 182 -6.84 13.46 11.07
CA LEU A 182 -6.73 14.77 10.42
C LEU A 182 -7.83 15.73 10.91
N LEU A 183 -9.08 15.27 10.93
CA LEU A 183 -10.21 16.10 11.38
C LEU A 183 -10.08 16.49 12.85
N ARG A 184 -9.52 15.63 13.68
CA ARG A 184 -9.35 15.89 15.11
C ARG A 184 -8.21 16.85 15.40
N THR A 185 -7.10 16.75 14.66
CA THR A 185 -5.87 17.49 14.99
C THR A 185 -5.58 18.66 14.04
N GLY A 186 -6.19 18.67 12.88
CA GLY A 186 -5.87 19.63 11.81
C GLY A 186 -4.49 19.44 11.18
N SER A 187 -3.77 18.38 11.56
CA SER A 187 -2.41 18.07 11.10
C SER A 187 -2.37 16.70 10.43
N LEU A 188 -1.61 16.57 9.34
CA LEU A 188 -1.37 15.27 8.70
C LEU A 188 -0.45 14.35 9.49
N TRP A 189 0.41 14.87 10.36
CA TRP A 189 1.41 14.07 11.06
C TRP A 189 0.85 12.91 11.89
N PRO A 190 -0.25 13.08 12.64
CA PRO A 190 -0.86 11.94 13.33
C PRO A 190 -1.41 10.87 12.39
N SER A 191 -1.98 11.26 11.23
CA SER A 191 -2.47 10.32 10.21
C SER A 191 -1.31 9.56 9.58
N ILE A 192 -0.25 10.26 9.17
CA ILE A 192 0.98 9.68 8.63
C ILE A 192 1.61 8.72 9.64
N ALA A 193 1.69 9.11 10.90
CA ALA A 193 2.28 8.28 11.96
C ALA A 193 1.45 7.01 12.24
N ALA A 194 0.12 7.11 12.25
CA ALA A 194 -0.77 5.96 12.43
C ALA A 194 -0.69 5.00 11.25
N HIS A 195 -0.64 5.52 10.03
CA HIS A 195 -0.46 4.73 8.82
C HIS A 195 0.91 4.04 8.81
N ALA A 196 1.98 4.76 9.09
CA ALA A 196 3.33 4.20 9.21
C ALA A 196 3.38 3.10 10.27
N ALA A 197 2.74 3.30 11.42
CA ALA A 197 2.68 2.31 12.49
C ALA A 197 2.02 1.01 12.01
N ASN A 198 0.88 1.10 11.32
CA ASN A 198 0.20 -0.06 10.73
C ASN A 198 1.11 -0.82 9.77
N ASN A 199 1.77 -0.11 8.85
CA ASN A 199 2.61 -0.72 7.83
C ASN A 199 3.91 -1.29 8.42
N ILE A 200 4.52 -0.62 9.40
CA ILE A 200 5.70 -1.13 10.12
C ILE A 200 5.36 -2.42 10.87
N VAL A 201 4.25 -2.45 11.61
CA VAL A 201 3.83 -3.65 12.35
C VAL A 201 3.57 -4.81 11.37
N SER A 202 2.84 -4.59 10.29
CA SER A 202 2.62 -5.58 9.24
C SER A 202 3.93 -6.11 8.65
N SER A 203 4.86 -5.20 8.32
CA SER A 203 6.16 -5.54 7.74
C SER A 203 7.04 -6.34 8.71
N VAL A 204 7.06 -5.96 9.98
CA VAL A 204 7.81 -6.68 11.03
C VAL A 204 7.23 -8.07 11.23
N LEU A 205 5.92 -8.22 11.33
CA LEU A 205 5.28 -9.53 11.47
C LEU A 205 5.55 -10.43 10.26
N PHE A 206 5.51 -9.87 9.05
CA PHE A 206 5.89 -10.58 7.83
C PHE A 206 7.33 -11.08 7.89
N LEU A 207 8.29 -10.22 8.27
CA LEU A 207 9.69 -10.60 8.39
C LEU A 207 9.91 -11.70 9.46
N ILE A 208 9.25 -11.59 10.60
CA ILE A 208 9.30 -12.62 11.65
C ILE A 208 8.76 -13.96 11.11
N ALA A 209 7.60 -13.95 10.45
CA ALA A 209 7.00 -15.14 9.89
C ALA A 209 7.87 -15.82 8.83
N THR A 210 8.56 -15.03 8.00
CA THR A 210 9.44 -15.57 6.93
C THR A 210 10.78 -16.10 7.45
N HIS A 211 11.28 -15.59 8.58
CA HIS A 211 12.59 -15.96 9.14
C HIS A 211 12.49 -16.95 10.31
N SER A 212 11.32 -17.15 10.90
CA SER A 212 11.18 -18.11 11.99
C SER A 212 11.24 -19.53 11.45
N SER A 213 12.19 -20.33 11.96
CA SER A 213 12.30 -21.76 11.66
C SER A 213 11.05 -22.55 12.09
N ALA A 214 10.28 -22.05 13.04
CA ALA A 214 9.01 -22.63 13.48
C ALA A 214 7.93 -22.63 12.36
N ALA A 215 8.03 -21.76 11.37
CA ALA A 215 7.16 -21.78 10.19
C ALA A 215 7.51 -22.91 9.20
N LYS A 216 8.67 -23.57 9.36
CA LYS A 216 9.14 -24.61 8.45
C LYS A 216 8.79 -26.05 8.90
N ASP A 217 8.57 -26.27 10.20
CA ASP A 217 8.42 -27.63 10.76
C ASP A 217 6.99 -28.00 11.18
N THR A 218 6.10 -27.05 11.27
CA THR A 218 4.70 -27.36 11.54
C THR A 218 3.96 -27.41 10.22
N GLY A 219 3.79 -28.59 9.67
CA GLY A 219 2.81 -28.90 8.62
C GLY A 219 1.36 -28.69 9.10
N THR A 220 1.17 -27.81 10.05
CA THR A 220 -0.11 -27.32 10.48
C THR A 220 -0.49 -26.20 9.53
N ASP A 221 -1.53 -26.44 8.73
CA ASP A 221 -2.29 -25.40 8.07
C ASP A 221 -2.40 -24.20 9.01
N ASP A 222 -1.79 -23.13 8.57
CA ASP A 222 -1.63 -21.91 9.36
C ASP A 222 -2.98 -21.18 9.50
N VAL A 223 -3.83 -21.83 10.26
CA VAL A 223 -5.01 -21.19 10.79
C VAL A 223 -4.54 -20.45 12.03
N THR A 224 -4.20 -19.19 11.85
CA THR A 224 -4.04 -18.29 13.00
C THR A 224 -5.16 -18.62 14.00
N ASP A 225 -4.79 -19.11 15.18
CA ASP A 225 -5.80 -19.54 16.15
C ASP A 225 -6.68 -18.35 16.51
N TRP A 226 -7.99 -18.48 16.34
CA TRP A 226 -8.95 -17.43 16.68
C TRP A 226 -8.78 -16.92 18.11
N ARG A 227 -8.28 -17.78 19.02
CA ARG A 227 -7.98 -17.43 20.42
C ARG A 227 -6.83 -16.44 20.51
N ALA A 228 -5.79 -16.63 19.68
CA ALA A 228 -4.68 -15.69 19.60
C ALA A 228 -5.15 -14.34 19.02
N VAL A 229 -5.98 -14.36 17.98
CA VAL A 229 -6.58 -13.14 17.42
C VAL A 229 -7.41 -12.41 18.47
N LEU A 230 -8.25 -13.14 19.22
CA LEU A 230 -9.07 -12.55 20.28
C LEU A 230 -8.19 -11.97 21.39
N GLY A 231 -7.16 -12.70 21.83
CA GLY A 231 -6.21 -12.22 22.83
C GLY A 231 -5.52 -10.93 22.43
N LEU A 232 -4.99 -10.87 21.19
CA LEU A 232 -4.37 -9.66 20.64
C LEU A 232 -5.39 -8.51 20.51
N ALA A 233 -6.61 -8.80 20.08
CA ALA A 233 -7.66 -7.80 19.99
C ALA A 233 -8.01 -7.20 21.36
N LEU A 234 -8.14 -8.02 22.41
CA LEU A 234 -8.42 -7.55 23.77
C LEU A 234 -7.30 -6.65 24.31
N VAL A 235 -6.04 -7.04 24.07
CA VAL A 235 -4.89 -6.18 24.42
C VAL A 235 -4.94 -4.86 23.65
N GLY A 236 -5.16 -4.92 22.33
CA GLY A 236 -5.30 -3.72 21.49
C GLY A 236 -6.42 -2.80 21.99
N TRP A 237 -7.61 -3.34 22.28
CA TRP A 237 -8.74 -2.58 22.84
C TRP A 237 -8.43 -1.95 24.19
N THR A 238 -7.70 -2.67 25.06
CA THR A 238 -7.28 -2.10 26.36
C THR A 238 -6.40 -0.88 26.16
N VAL A 239 -5.44 -0.96 25.22
CA VAL A 239 -4.57 0.17 24.88
C VAL A 239 -5.38 1.31 24.24
N LEU A 240 -6.34 1.01 23.34
CA LEU A 240 -7.21 2.04 22.73
C LEU A 240 -8.02 2.79 23.80
N LEU A 241 -8.56 2.11 24.80
CA LEU A 241 -9.28 2.74 25.91
C LEU A 241 -8.35 3.66 26.73
N GLY A 242 -7.12 3.22 26.98
CA GLY A 242 -6.09 4.05 27.62
C GLY A 242 -5.74 5.30 26.80
N LEU A 243 -5.54 5.13 25.50
CA LEU A 243 -5.26 6.24 24.56
C LEU A 243 -6.45 7.20 24.45
N ARG A 244 -7.69 6.69 24.50
CA ARG A 244 -8.88 7.54 24.57
C ARG A 244 -8.87 8.44 25.84
N ALA A 245 -8.48 7.90 26.97
CA ALA A 245 -8.33 8.71 28.19
C ALA A 245 -7.23 9.76 28.03
N ALA A 246 -6.08 9.38 27.43
CA ALA A 246 -4.95 10.27 27.17
C ALA A 246 -5.27 11.31 26.07
N SER A 247 -6.24 11.06 25.22
CA SER A 247 -6.59 11.95 24.08
C SER A 247 -7.04 13.36 24.52
N ARG A 248 -7.38 13.54 25.79
CA ARG A 248 -7.74 14.85 26.36
C ARG A 248 -6.57 15.85 26.25
N HIS A 249 -5.34 15.36 26.18
CA HIS A 249 -4.14 16.17 26.09
C HIS A 249 -3.68 16.40 24.65
N VAL A 250 -4.39 15.84 23.65
CA VAL A 250 -4.09 16.03 22.24
C VAL A 250 -5.00 17.12 21.67
N PRO A 251 -4.43 18.15 21.02
CA PRO A 251 -5.24 19.21 20.43
C PRO A 251 -6.33 18.68 19.52
N ALA A 252 -7.50 19.26 19.58
CA ALA A 252 -8.64 18.91 18.75
C ALA A 252 -9.17 20.15 18.04
N VAL A 253 -9.27 20.05 16.72
CA VAL A 253 -9.89 21.09 15.88
C VAL A 253 -11.32 20.72 15.47
N TRP A 254 -11.78 19.51 15.83
CA TRP A 254 -13.13 19.04 15.54
C TRP A 254 -14.20 19.99 16.08
N GLY A 255 -15.10 20.43 15.21
CA GLY A 255 -16.16 21.38 15.55
C GLY A 255 -15.72 22.86 15.54
N ARG A 256 -14.43 23.15 15.47
CA ARG A 256 -13.93 24.49 15.15
C ARG A 256 -13.68 24.68 13.65
N GLY A 257 -13.87 23.64 12.91
CA GLY A 257 -14.26 23.41 11.50
C GLY A 257 -13.46 24.00 10.40
N THR A 258 -12.55 24.83 10.62
CA THR A 258 -11.78 25.33 9.49
C THR A 258 -10.40 24.71 9.49
N PRO A 259 -10.09 23.99 8.40
CA PRO A 259 -8.70 23.92 7.94
C PRO A 259 -8.14 25.35 7.98
N PRO A 260 -6.81 25.52 8.10
CA PRO A 260 -6.23 26.86 8.03
C PRO A 260 -6.90 27.60 6.91
N ASP A 261 -7.42 28.79 7.22
CA ASP A 261 -8.25 29.61 6.37
C ASP A 261 -7.80 29.44 4.91
N ASP A 262 -8.70 29.12 4.00
CA ASP A 262 -8.35 28.96 2.58
C ASP A 262 -7.57 30.18 2.07
N GLU A 263 -7.82 31.33 2.66
CA GLU A 263 -7.13 32.58 2.41
C GLU A 263 -5.66 32.51 2.89
N ALA A 264 -5.38 31.95 4.07
CA ALA A 264 -4.01 31.73 4.57
C ALA A 264 -3.26 30.64 3.78
N ALA A 265 -3.98 29.68 3.20
CA ALA A 265 -3.39 28.64 2.37
C ALA A 265 -3.16 29.09 0.91
N ARG A 266 -3.81 30.18 0.44
CA ARG A 266 -3.57 30.74 -0.90
C ARG A 266 -2.19 31.37 -0.98
N ALA A 267 -1.45 30.99 -2.01
CA ALA A 267 -0.10 31.49 -2.23
C ALA A 267 -0.08 32.77 -3.08
N THR A 268 -0.88 32.78 -4.13
CA THR A 268 -0.91 33.81 -5.18
C THR A 268 -2.06 33.50 -6.16
N LYS A 269 -2.12 34.22 -7.28
CA LYS A 269 -3.07 33.91 -8.35
C LYS A 269 -2.96 32.47 -8.84
N PRO A 270 -4.10 31.81 -9.16
CA PRO A 270 -4.08 30.49 -9.79
C PRO A 270 -3.23 30.49 -11.06
N VAL A 271 -2.43 29.44 -11.22
CA VAL A 271 -1.59 29.30 -12.41
C VAL A 271 -2.37 28.51 -13.47
N PRO A 272 -2.60 29.03 -14.69
CA PRO A 272 -3.34 28.31 -15.72
C PRO A 272 -2.69 26.99 -16.09
N LEU A 273 -3.52 26.02 -16.55
CA LEU A 273 -3.06 24.68 -16.95
C LEU A 273 -2.49 24.70 -18.37
N PHE A 274 -1.22 24.93 -18.50
CA PHE A 274 -0.54 24.66 -19.76
C PHE A 274 0.18 23.32 -19.69
N ALA A 275 0.12 22.53 -20.77
CA ALA A 275 0.83 21.25 -20.88
C ALA A 275 2.34 21.37 -20.54
N VAL A 276 2.93 22.54 -20.86
CA VAL A 276 4.33 22.89 -20.54
C VAL A 276 4.63 22.78 -19.03
N GLN A 277 3.67 23.03 -18.14
CA GLN A 277 3.91 22.94 -16.70
C GLN A 277 3.85 21.51 -16.16
N LEU A 278 3.24 20.58 -16.90
CA LEU A 278 3.27 19.16 -16.61
C LEU A 278 4.49 18.49 -17.24
N LEU A 279 5.12 19.14 -18.23
CA LEU A 279 6.26 18.59 -18.94
C LEU A 279 7.40 18.12 -18.03
N PRO A 280 7.84 18.87 -16.99
CA PRO A 280 8.89 18.40 -16.09
C PRO A 280 8.52 17.08 -15.39
N TRP A 281 7.24 16.89 -15.03
CA TRP A 281 6.75 15.65 -14.42
C TRP A 281 6.72 14.49 -15.41
N VAL A 282 6.25 14.74 -16.62
CA VAL A 282 6.23 13.72 -17.68
C VAL A 282 7.68 13.31 -18.01
N VAL A 283 8.59 14.29 -18.15
CA VAL A 283 10.01 14.01 -18.40
C VAL A 283 10.62 13.23 -17.24
N ALA A 284 10.40 13.66 -15.99
CA ALA A 284 10.94 12.95 -14.82
C ALA A 284 10.39 11.51 -14.73
N ALA A 285 9.11 11.30 -14.96
CA ALA A 285 8.49 9.97 -14.97
C ALA A 285 9.08 9.10 -16.10
N THR A 286 9.20 9.65 -17.32
CA THR A 286 9.79 8.94 -18.47
C THR A 286 11.24 8.58 -18.22
N LEU A 287 12.04 9.51 -17.69
CA LEU A 287 13.44 9.26 -17.34
C LEU A 287 13.56 8.21 -16.22
N SER A 288 12.68 8.22 -15.23
CA SER A 288 12.67 7.23 -14.16
C SER A 288 12.37 5.83 -14.69
N VAL A 289 11.38 5.67 -15.58
CA VAL A 289 11.08 4.39 -16.23
C VAL A 289 12.23 3.96 -17.15
N GLY A 290 12.81 4.89 -17.89
CA GLY A 290 13.98 4.62 -18.73
C GLY A 290 15.20 4.20 -17.92
N ALA A 291 15.45 4.87 -16.78
CA ALA A 291 16.53 4.50 -15.88
C ALA A 291 16.33 3.09 -15.29
N LEU A 292 15.09 2.72 -14.92
CA LEU A 292 14.78 1.36 -14.49
C LEU A 292 15.14 0.32 -15.58
N ALA A 293 14.73 0.58 -16.82
CA ALA A 293 15.02 -0.33 -17.92
C ALA A 293 16.54 -0.48 -18.18
N LEU A 294 17.31 0.60 -17.99
CA LEU A 294 18.77 0.59 -18.16
C LEU A 294 19.50 -0.05 -16.99
N LEU A 295 19.05 0.21 -15.75
CA LEU A 295 19.72 -0.26 -14.53
C LEU A 295 19.36 -1.71 -14.21
N ASP A 296 18.16 -2.15 -14.56
CA ASP A 296 17.64 -3.49 -14.27
C ASP A 296 16.99 -4.13 -15.52
N GLY A 297 17.64 -4.01 -16.67
CA GLY A 297 17.11 -4.53 -17.94
C GLY A 297 16.80 -6.03 -17.89
N ARG A 298 17.61 -6.83 -17.17
CA ARG A 298 17.34 -8.28 -16.97
C ARG A 298 16.11 -8.51 -16.10
N GLY A 299 15.95 -7.77 -15.03
CA GLY A 299 14.76 -7.84 -14.18
C GLY A 299 13.49 -7.45 -14.93
N VAL A 300 13.56 -6.41 -15.76
CA VAL A 300 12.46 -5.99 -16.65
C VAL A 300 12.12 -7.11 -17.64
N SER A 301 13.12 -7.70 -18.33
CA SER A 301 12.90 -8.79 -19.28
C SER A 301 12.26 -10.02 -18.61
N LEU A 302 12.75 -10.41 -17.44
CA LEU A 302 12.17 -11.49 -16.62
C LEU A 302 10.72 -11.19 -16.26
N SER A 303 10.41 -9.97 -15.82
CA SER A 303 9.06 -9.59 -15.42
C SER A 303 8.10 -9.56 -16.61
N VAL A 304 8.55 -9.09 -17.78
CA VAL A 304 7.77 -9.15 -19.03
C VAL A 304 7.48 -10.60 -19.42
N TYR A 305 8.49 -11.46 -19.36
CA TYR A 305 8.35 -12.89 -19.65
C TYR A 305 7.38 -13.58 -18.68
N ASP A 306 7.46 -13.22 -17.38
CA ASP A 306 6.58 -13.74 -16.34
C ASP A 306 5.10 -13.41 -16.58
N VAL A 307 4.81 -12.22 -17.08
CA VAL A 307 3.45 -11.81 -17.44
C VAL A 307 2.94 -12.55 -18.68
N GLN A 308 3.81 -12.75 -19.66
CA GLN A 308 3.46 -13.45 -20.91
C GLN A 308 3.28 -14.96 -20.70
N HIS A 309 3.98 -15.55 -19.73
CA HIS A 309 3.97 -16.97 -19.42
C HIS A 309 3.58 -17.21 -17.95
N PRO A 310 2.31 -16.96 -17.58
CA PRO A 310 1.87 -17.12 -16.20
C PRO A 310 1.93 -18.58 -15.77
N VAL A 311 2.58 -18.84 -14.65
CA VAL A 311 2.56 -20.16 -14.01
C VAL A 311 1.45 -20.15 -12.97
N PRO A 312 0.53 -21.12 -12.97
CA PRO A 312 -0.56 -21.19 -12.01
C PRO A 312 -0.05 -21.09 -10.57
N PRO A 313 -0.75 -20.37 -9.68
CA PRO A 313 -0.38 -20.34 -8.27
C PRO A 313 -0.47 -21.75 -7.67
N LEU A 314 0.47 -22.10 -6.83
CA LEU A 314 0.39 -23.35 -6.09
C LEU A 314 -0.69 -23.23 -5.01
N SER A 315 -1.58 -24.23 -4.95
CA SER A 315 -2.45 -24.39 -3.79
C SER A 315 -1.63 -24.60 -2.51
N LYS A 316 -2.13 -24.16 -1.36
CA LYS A 316 -1.50 -24.46 -0.07
C LYS A 316 -1.41 -25.96 0.19
N ASP A 317 -2.31 -26.73 -0.42
CA ASP A 317 -2.35 -28.20 -0.35
C ASP A 317 -1.47 -28.88 -1.42
N ALA A 318 -0.68 -28.10 -2.16
CA ALA A 318 0.19 -28.66 -3.20
C ALA A 318 1.23 -29.62 -2.58
N PRO A 319 1.50 -30.76 -3.24
CA PRO A 319 2.50 -31.70 -2.77
C PRO A 319 3.85 -31.04 -2.47
N PRO A 320 4.61 -31.48 -1.46
CA PRO A 320 5.91 -30.88 -1.09
C PRO A 320 6.88 -30.76 -2.27
N GLY A 321 6.84 -31.69 -3.23
CA GLY A 321 7.64 -31.63 -4.45
C GLY A 321 7.36 -30.37 -5.30
N PHE A 322 6.11 -29.98 -5.45
CA PHE A 322 5.73 -28.80 -6.21
C PHE A 322 6.17 -27.49 -5.55
N GLN A 323 6.16 -27.45 -4.21
CA GLN A 323 6.68 -26.30 -3.47
C GLN A 323 8.19 -26.17 -3.66
N ALA A 324 8.93 -27.31 -3.63
CA ALA A 324 10.37 -27.32 -3.90
C ALA A 324 10.70 -26.87 -5.31
N GLU A 325 9.97 -27.32 -6.34
CA GLU A 325 10.12 -26.89 -7.74
C GLU A 325 9.87 -25.39 -7.89
N ARG A 326 8.82 -24.86 -7.25
CA ARG A 326 8.53 -23.42 -7.30
C ARG A 326 9.65 -22.60 -6.64
N LYS A 327 10.19 -23.08 -5.52
CA LYS A 327 11.32 -22.45 -4.86
C LYS A 327 12.59 -22.49 -5.73
N ALA A 328 12.82 -23.59 -6.42
CA ALA A 328 13.93 -23.72 -7.37
C ALA A 328 13.78 -22.71 -8.54
N LEU A 329 12.57 -22.56 -9.09
CA LEU A 329 12.29 -21.56 -10.13
C LEU A 329 12.57 -20.14 -9.66
N GLN A 330 12.19 -19.79 -8.45
CA GLN A 330 12.48 -18.47 -7.86
C GLN A 330 13.98 -18.24 -7.65
N GLN A 331 14.71 -19.27 -7.21
CA GLN A 331 16.17 -19.19 -7.08
C GLN A 331 16.85 -19.02 -8.44
N LEU A 332 16.39 -19.75 -9.45
CA LEU A 332 16.88 -19.62 -10.82
C LEU A 332 16.60 -18.20 -11.36
N ARG A 333 15.40 -17.67 -11.15
CA ARG A 333 15.06 -16.30 -11.51
C ARG A 333 16.02 -15.27 -10.89
N LYS A 334 16.36 -15.44 -9.62
CA LYS A 334 17.35 -14.58 -8.94
C LYS A 334 18.72 -14.67 -9.56
N ALA A 335 19.19 -15.89 -9.87
CA ALA A 335 20.49 -16.12 -10.49
C ALA A 335 20.57 -15.51 -11.90
N VAL A 336 19.51 -15.64 -12.70
CA VAL A 336 19.43 -15.02 -14.03
C VAL A 336 19.43 -13.49 -13.93
N ARG A 337 18.68 -12.91 -13.00
CA ARG A 337 18.65 -11.45 -12.79
C ARG A 337 20.05 -10.91 -12.42
N LYS A 338 20.79 -11.63 -11.59
CA LYS A 338 22.18 -11.29 -11.25
C LYS A 338 23.20 -11.53 -12.39
N GLY A 339 22.78 -12.22 -13.43
CA GLY A 339 23.67 -12.61 -14.54
C GLY A 339 24.56 -13.82 -14.25
N GLU A 340 24.24 -14.59 -13.23
CA GLU A 340 24.91 -15.82 -12.85
C GLU A 340 24.49 -17.02 -13.72
N MET A 341 23.28 -16.92 -14.30
CA MET A 341 22.68 -17.93 -15.18
C MET A 341 22.09 -17.29 -16.44
N PRO A 342 22.02 -18.00 -17.57
CA PRO A 342 21.41 -17.52 -18.80
C PRO A 342 19.87 -17.51 -18.70
N MET A 343 19.22 -16.63 -19.46
CA MET A 343 17.76 -16.44 -19.46
C MET A 343 17.01 -17.70 -19.93
N GLU A 344 17.58 -18.39 -20.91
CA GLU A 344 17.00 -19.57 -21.55
C GLU A 344 16.67 -20.69 -20.54
N LEU A 345 17.54 -20.88 -19.56
CA LEU A 345 17.31 -21.89 -18.50
C LEU A 345 16.06 -21.56 -17.67
N TYR A 346 15.83 -20.28 -17.41
CA TYR A 346 14.64 -19.86 -16.70
C TYR A 346 13.37 -20.03 -17.54
N GLU A 347 13.45 -19.70 -18.81
CA GLU A 347 12.35 -19.82 -19.75
C GLU A 347 11.91 -21.28 -19.90
N GLU A 348 12.85 -22.20 -20.11
CA GLU A 348 12.59 -23.63 -20.21
C GLU A 348 11.94 -24.19 -18.92
N GLU A 349 12.51 -23.88 -17.76
CA GLU A 349 12.01 -24.38 -16.49
C GLU A 349 10.62 -23.80 -16.18
N ARG A 350 10.37 -22.55 -16.53
CA ARG A 350 9.08 -21.91 -16.34
C ARG A 350 8.00 -22.53 -17.20
N VAL A 351 8.28 -22.79 -18.48
CA VAL A 351 7.35 -23.48 -19.40
C VAL A 351 7.06 -24.89 -18.88
N ARG A 352 8.08 -25.62 -18.49
CA ARG A 352 7.94 -26.97 -17.92
C ARG A 352 7.00 -26.99 -16.72
N GLN A 353 7.16 -26.04 -15.80
CA GLN A 353 6.28 -25.94 -14.62
C GLN A 353 4.87 -25.49 -14.98
N ALA A 354 4.70 -24.61 -15.95
CA ALA A 354 3.38 -24.18 -16.41
C ALA A 354 2.60 -25.35 -17.03
N GLU A 355 3.25 -26.20 -17.83
CA GLU A 355 2.66 -27.40 -18.43
C GLU A 355 2.34 -28.48 -17.40
N ALA A 356 3.26 -28.74 -16.46
CA ALA A 356 3.08 -29.74 -15.41
C ALA A 356 1.93 -29.40 -14.44
N HIS A 357 1.64 -28.11 -14.26
CA HIS A 357 0.60 -27.61 -13.35
C HIS A 357 -0.64 -27.08 -14.07
N ALA A 358 -0.71 -27.19 -15.39
CA ALA A 358 -1.90 -26.84 -16.15
C ALA A 358 -3.10 -27.65 -15.62
N PRO A 359 -4.25 -27.02 -15.32
CA PRO A 359 -5.44 -27.77 -14.94
C PRO A 359 -5.76 -28.75 -16.09
N ALA A 360 -5.92 -30.03 -15.75
CA ALA A 360 -6.29 -31.05 -16.72
C ALA A 360 -7.48 -30.53 -17.55
N SER A 361 -7.31 -30.40 -18.85
CA SER A 361 -8.38 -30.02 -19.75
C SER A 361 -9.53 -30.94 -19.45
N LYS A 362 -10.70 -30.40 -19.04
CA LYS A 362 -11.91 -31.18 -18.84
C LYS A 362 -12.13 -31.93 -20.13
N GLY A 363 -11.88 -33.24 -20.07
CA GLY A 363 -11.95 -34.14 -21.22
C GLY A 363 -13.26 -33.96 -21.99
N GLU A 364 -13.15 -33.90 -23.27
CA GLU A 364 -14.29 -34.09 -24.18
C GLU A 364 -15.01 -35.40 -23.79
N PRO A 365 -16.32 -35.38 -23.63
CA PRO A 365 -17.08 -36.62 -23.45
C PRO A 365 -16.95 -37.46 -24.72
N ARG A 366 -16.46 -38.67 -24.56
CA ARG A 366 -16.59 -39.71 -25.59
C ARG A 366 -18.02 -40.16 -25.74
#